data_4dedf584948a8f0b82ce60c719d4b309
#
_entry.id   4dedf584948a8f0b82ce60c719d4b309
#
_cell.length_a   1.000
_cell.length_b   1.000
_cell.length_c   1.000
_cell.angle_alpha   90.00
_cell.angle_beta   90.00
_cell.angle_gamma   90.00
#
_symmetry.space_group_name_H-M   'P 1'
#
loop_
_entity.id
_entity.type
_entity.pdbx_description
1 polymer ?
#
loop_
_entity_poly.entity_id
_entity_poly.type
_entity_poly.pdbx_seq_one_letter_code
_entity_poly.pdbx_strand_id
1 'polypeptide(L)'
;MAYKQVGSLDIKADIYHYNDAKVRPVVVSLHGGALIMGHRESFSGPVKDFALTNGYVLTSFDYRLAPETKLPAIIEDIEDAFRWLRREGPKRFHVDPDRIAVTGGSAGGYLTLATGHRVQPRPRVLLAYFGYGDLIGDWYATPSPHPRHNSRKITAEEAWPQVSGQLCSAWILR
;
A
#
# COMPACT_ATOMS: atom_id res chain seq x y z
N MET A 1 6.78 -4.82 -12.16
CA MET A 1 7.24 -3.75 -13.08
C MET A 1 7.29 -2.42 -12.35
N ALA A 2 8.17 -1.47 -12.75
CA ALA A 2 8.18 -0.14 -12.14
C ALA A 2 7.00 0.71 -12.62
N TYR A 3 6.33 1.39 -11.72
CA TYR A 3 5.28 2.37 -12.02
C TYR A 3 5.74 3.81 -11.76
N LYS A 4 6.76 3.97 -10.92
CA LYS A 4 7.38 5.26 -10.56
C LYS A 4 8.88 5.05 -10.34
N GLN A 5 9.67 6.08 -10.60
CA GLN A 5 11.09 6.14 -10.26
C GLN A 5 11.36 7.39 -9.43
N VAL A 6 12.13 7.24 -8.36
CA VAL A 6 12.57 8.34 -7.48
C VAL A 6 14.08 8.22 -7.29
N GLY A 7 14.83 9.11 -7.94
CA GLY A 7 16.27 8.95 -8.04
C GLY A 7 16.64 7.65 -8.75
N SER A 8 17.40 6.78 -8.09
CA SER A 8 17.73 5.43 -8.58
C SER A 8 16.75 4.34 -8.11
N LEU A 9 15.77 4.68 -7.27
CA LEU A 9 14.81 3.72 -6.74
C LEU A 9 13.63 3.53 -7.69
N ASP A 10 13.45 2.30 -8.19
CA ASP A 10 12.24 1.87 -8.88
C ASP A 10 11.18 1.41 -7.88
N ILE A 11 10.00 2.06 -7.89
CA ILE A 11 8.85 1.66 -7.10
C ILE A 11 7.95 0.78 -7.98
N LYS A 12 7.65 -0.43 -7.50
CA LYS A 12 7.14 -1.51 -8.35
C LYS A 12 5.69 -1.87 -8.08
N ALA A 13 5.08 -2.46 -9.10
CA ALA A 13 3.76 -3.08 -9.05
C ALA A 13 3.83 -4.52 -9.56
N ASP A 14 2.99 -5.38 -8.99
CA ASP A 14 2.68 -6.70 -9.53
C ASP A 14 1.24 -6.73 -10.00
N ILE A 15 1.00 -7.32 -11.17
CA ILE A 15 -0.33 -7.41 -11.79
C ILE A 15 -0.59 -8.86 -12.13
N TYR A 16 -1.66 -9.41 -11.54
CA TYR A 16 -2.18 -10.74 -11.82
C TYR A 16 -3.39 -10.58 -12.73
N HIS A 17 -3.22 -10.89 -14.00
CA HIS A 17 -4.24 -10.72 -15.03
C HIS A 17 -4.38 -11.99 -15.88
N TYR A 18 -5.43 -12.04 -16.67
CA TYR A 18 -5.70 -13.14 -17.57
C TYR A 18 -5.07 -12.88 -18.94
N ASN A 19 -4.65 -13.95 -19.61
CA ASN A 19 -4.11 -13.87 -20.96
C ASN A 19 -5.23 -13.93 -22.00
N ASP A 20 -6.17 -12.98 -21.92
CA ASP A 20 -7.25 -12.79 -22.89
C ASP A 20 -7.55 -11.28 -23.04
N ALA A 21 -8.38 -10.92 -24.02
CA ALA A 21 -8.74 -9.53 -24.32
C ALA A 21 -9.95 -9.00 -23.51
N LYS A 22 -10.44 -9.74 -22.52
CA LYS A 22 -11.64 -9.34 -21.77
C LYS A 22 -11.33 -8.26 -20.76
N VAL A 23 -12.01 -7.13 -20.87
CA VAL A 23 -11.91 -6.02 -19.92
C VAL A 23 -12.54 -6.40 -18.56
N ARG A 24 -11.77 -6.20 -17.48
CA ARG A 24 -12.14 -6.63 -16.12
C ARG A 24 -12.01 -5.52 -15.09
N PRO A 25 -12.84 -5.55 -14.03
CA PRO A 25 -12.59 -4.73 -12.87
C PRO A 25 -11.29 -5.16 -12.19
N VAL A 26 -10.71 -4.26 -11.39
CA VAL A 26 -9.46 -4.50 -10.69
C VAL A 26 -9.61 -4.34 -9.19
N VAL A 27 -8.97 -5.24 -8.45
CA VAL A 27 -8.75 -5.14 -7.00
C VAL A 27 -7.31 -4.67 -6.80
N VAL A 28 -7.15 -3.53 -6.14
CA VAL A 28 -5.85 -3.00 -5.71
C VAL A 28 -5.60 -3.44 -4.27
N SER A 29 -4.50 -4.11 -4.01
CA SER A 29 -4.06 -4.48 -2.66
C SER A 29 -2.91 -3.60 -2.21
N LEU A 30 -3.06 -2.97 -1.04
CA LEU A 30 -2.03 -2.16 -0.39
C LEU A 30 -1.54 -2.91 0.85
N HIS A 31 -0.22 -3.15 0.92
CA HIS A 31 0.36 -3.93 2.01
C HIS A 31 0.37 -3.17 3.34
N GLY A 32 0.39 -3.90 4.44
CA GLY A 32 0.61 -3.39 5.79
C GLY A 32 2.09 -3.21 6.11
N GLY A 33 2.41 -3.09 7.40
CA GLY A 33 3.79 -2.97 7.87
C GLY A 33 4.11 -1.61 8.48
N ALA A 34 3.12 -0.98 9.13
CA ALA A 34 3.28 0.26 9.90
C ALA A 34 3.88 1.43 9.07
N LEU A 35 3.82 1.38 7.74
CA LEU A 35 4.47 2.30 6.79
C LEU A 35 6.01 2.24 6.81
N ILE A 36 6.62 1.37 7.61
CA ILE A 36 8.07 1.24 7.77
C ILE A 36 8.62 -0.08 7.22
N MET A 37 7.76 -1.03 6.87
CA MET A 37 8.13 -2.33 6.33
C MET A 37 7.02 -2.89 5.42
N GLY A 38 7.29 -4.03 4.79
CA GLY A 38 6.37 -4.72 3.90
C GLY A 38 6.76 -4.58 2.43
N HIS A 39 6.03 -5.24 1.58
CA HIS A 39 6.25 -5.25 0.14
C HIS A 39 4.98 -5.70 -0.60
N ARG A 40 4.91 -5.45 -1.90
CA ARG A 40 3.75 -5.72 -2.75
C ARG A 40 3.29 -7.19 -2.78
N GLU A 41 4.17 -8.13 -2.46
CA GLU A 41 3.82 -9.56 -2.41
C GLU A 41 3.12 -9.96 -1.08
N SER A 42 3.12 -9.05 -0.08
CA SER A 42 2.50 -9.25 1.24
C SER A 42 0.99 -8.95 1.20
N PHE A 43 0.24 -9.65 0.39
CA PHE A 43 -1.21 -9.56 0.38
C PHE A 43 -1.88 -10.85 0.87
N SER A 44 -3.13 -10.73 1.31
CA SER A 44 -3.90 -11.85 1.84
C SER A 44 -4.19 -12.89 0.76
N GLY A 45 -3.88 -14.17 1.02
CA GLY A 45 -4.24 -15.28 0.15
C GLY A 45 -5.72 -15.29 -0.21
N PRO A 46 -6.65 -15.19 0.75
CA PRO A 46 -8.09 -15.08 0.48
C PRO A 46 -8.47 -13.92 -0.46
N VAL A 47 -7.81 -12.77 -0.38
CA VAL A 47 -8.07 -11.65 -1.33
C VAL A 47 -7.64 -12.02 -2.74
N LYS A 48 -6.48 -12.66 -2.88
CA LYS A 48 -5.98 -13.15 -4.18
C LYS A 48 -6.94 -14.18 -4.77
N ASP A 49 -7.29 -15.17 -3.98
CA ASP A 49 -8.17 -16.27 -4.43
C ASP A 49 -9.53 -15.73 -4.83
N PHE A 50 -10.13 -14.85 -4.02
CA PHE A 50 -11.37 -14.18 -4.36
C PHE A 50 -11.28 -13.42 -5.68
N ALA A 51 -10.26 -12.56 -5.83
CA ALA A 51 -10.11 -11.75 -7.03
C ALA A 51 -9.97 -12.62 -8.29
N LEU A 52 -9.08 -13.59 -8.26
CA LEU A 52 -8.83 -14.44 -9.43
C LEU A 52 -9.98 -15.38 -9.72
N THR A 53 -10.62 -15.98 -8.71
CA THR A 53 -11.78 -16.87 -8.93
C THR A 53 -12.99 -16.13 -9.51
N ASN A 54 -13.17 -14.86 -9.15
CA ASN A 54 -14.29 -14.04 -9.63
C ASN A 54 -13.98 -13.21 -10.89
N GLY A 55 -12.86 -13.46 -11.54
CA GLY A 55 -12.52 -12.83 -12.82
C GLY A 55 -12.08 -11.36 -12.69
N TYR A 56 -11.55 -10.95 -11.54
CA TYR A 56 -10.94 -9.64 -11.38
C TYR A 56 -9.44 -9.68 -11.75
N VAL A 57 -8.91 -8.56 -12.21
CA VAL A 57 -7.48 -8.33 -12.17
C VAL A 57 -7.10 -7.99 -10.73
N LEU A 58 -6.03 -8.58 -10.20
CA LEU A 58 -5.46 -8.19 -8.92
C LEU A 58 -4.17 -7.42 -9.18
N THR A 59 -4.01 -6.27 -8.56
CA THR A 59 -2.73 -5.54 -8.57
C THR A 59 -2.32 -5.18 -7.15
N SER A 60 -1.02 -5.17 -6.90
CA SER A 60 -0.42 -4.73 -5.65
C SER A 60 0.72 -3.78 -5.92
N PHE A 61 0.91 -2.82 -5.02
CA PHE A 61 1.89 -1.77 -5.16
C PHE A 61 2.85 -1.75 -3.98
N ASP A 62 4.16 -1.60 -4.27
CA ASP A 62 5.09 -1.03 -3.31
C ASP A 62 4.81 0.47 -3.18
N TYR A 63 5.21 1.05 -2.07
CA TYR A 63 5.31 2.49 -1.84
C TYR A 63 6.55 2.75 -0.98
N ARG A 64 7.13 3.94 -1.07
CA ARG A 64 8.29 4.27 -0.24
C ARG A 64 7.96 4.18 1.25
N LEU A 65 8.94 3.79 2.05
CA LEU A 65 8.75 3.50 3.46
C LEU A 65 9.33 4.62 4.34
N ALA A 66 8.70 4.82 5.49
CA ALA A 66 9.21 5.67 6.56
C ALA A 66 10.35 4.94 7.32
N PRO A 67 11.22 5.65 8.02
CA PRO A 67 11.22 7.11 8.23
C PRO A 67 11.94 7.90 7.12
N GLU A 68 12.62 7.24 6.19
CA GLU A 68 13.36 7.87 5.09
C GLU A 68 12.41 8.64 4.18
N THR A 69 11.20 8.15 4.00
CA THR A 69 10.14 8.85 3.28
C THR A 69 9.05 9.33 4.24
N LYS A 70 8.74 10.61 4.18
CA LYS A 70 7.67 11.19 5.00
C LYS A 70 6.29 10.87 4.43
N LEU A 71 5.28 10.81 5.30
CA LEU A 71 3.91 10.43 4.95
C LEU A 71 3.33 11.13 3.71
N PRO A 72 3.51 12.46 3.50
CA PRO A 72 3.00 13.09 2.27
C PRO A 72 3.54 12.46 0.99
N ALA A 73 4.83 12.09 0.96
CA ALA A 73 5.44 11.47 -0.20
C ALA A 73 5.05 9.99 -0.36
N ILE A 74 4.72 9.29 0.74
CA ILE A 74 4.13 7.94 0.66
C ILE A 74 2.73 8.02 0.02
N ILE A 75 1.92 8.99 0.43
CA ILE A 75 0.59 9.21 -0.17
C ILE A 75 0.71 9.59 -1.66
N GLU A 76 1.69 10.41 -2.02
CA GLU A 76 1.97 10.74 -3.42
C GLU A 76 2.32 9.49 -4.25
N ASP A 77 3.07 8.53 -3.69
CA ASP A 77 3.35 7.27 -4.39
C ASP A 77 2.06 6.49 -4.68
N ILE A 78 1.11 6.47 -3.74
CA ILE A 78 -0.19 5.86 -3.96
C ILE A 78 -0.97 6.60 -5.05
N GLU A 79 -1.01 7.93 -5.04
CA GLU A 79 -1.65 8.71 -6.10
C GLU A 79 -1.03 8.41 -7.49
N ASP A 80 0.30 8.31 -7.55
CA ASP A 80 1.03 7.97 -8.79
C ASP A 80 0.73 6.55 -9.25
N ALA A 81 0.63 5.59 -8.33
CA ALA A 81 0.25 4.21 -8.64
C ALA A 81 -1.13 4.14 -9.31
N PHE A 82 -2.11 4.89 -8.78
CA PHE A 82 -3.44 4.94 -9.38
C PHE A 82 -3.47 5.69 -10.73
N ARG A 83 -2.70 6.77 -10.87
CA ARG A 83 -2.54 7.45 -12.18
C ARG A 83 -1.94 6.51 -13.22
N TRP A 84 -0.89 5.77 -12.82
CA TRP A 84 -0.26 4.78 -13.68
C TRP A 84 -1.24 3.63 -14.04
N LEU A 85 -1.95 3.07 -13.06
CA LEU A 85 -2.91 1.99 -13.29
C LEU A 85 -4.00 2.39 -14.29
N ARG A 86 -4.55 3.59 -14.16
CA ARG A 86 -5.58 4.09 -15.09
C ARG A 86 -5.04 4.35 -16.49
N ARG A 87 -3.80 4.80 -16.62
CA ARG A 87 -3.19 5.09 -17.91
C ARG A 87 -2.73 3.82 -18.63
N GLU A 88 -2.07 2.92 -17.92
CA GLU A 88 -1.43 1.73 -18.50
C GLU A 88 -2.29 0.47 -18.39
N GLY A 89 -3.12 0.37 -17.36
CA GLY A 89 -3.92 -0.82 -17.06
C GLY A 89 -4.86 -1.24 -18.18
N PRO A 90 -5.64 -0.32 -18.80
CA PRO A 90 -6.52 -0.66 -19.91
C PRO A 90 -5.76 -1.21 -21.12
N LYS A 91 -4.63 -0.63 -21.44
CA LYS A 91 -3.84 -0.97 -22.64
C LYS A 91 -3.08 -2.28 -22.50
N ARG A 92 -2.57 -2.56 -21.31
CA ARG A 92 -1.60 -3.65 -21.07
C ARG A 92 -2.22 -4.87 -20.40
N PHE A 93 -3.28 -4.67 -19.61
CA PHE A 93 -3.83 -5.72 -18.74
C PHE A 93 -5.36 -5.81 -18.85
N HIS A 94 -5.97 -5.09 -19.80
CA HIS A 94 -7.42 -5.05 -20.00
C HIS A 94 -8.20 -4.69 -18.71
N VAL A 95 -7.64 -3.78 -17.90
CA VAL A 95 -8.28 -3.24 -16.70
C VAL A 95 -9.34 -2.22 -17.09
N ASP A 96 -10.50 -2.29 -16.43
CA ASP A 96 -11.49 -1.21 -16.48
C ASP A 96 -11.10 -0.11 -15.46
N PRO A 97 -10.70 1.08 -15.94
CA PRO A 97 -10.21 2.14 -15.06
C PRO A 97 -11.30 2.76 -14.17
N ASP A 98 -12.58 2.50 -14.46
CA ASP A 98 -13.73 3.00 -13.70
C ASP A 98 -14.25 2.00 -12.67
N ARG A 99 -13.77 0.74 -12.71
CA ARG A 99 -14.16 -0.33 -11.79
C ARG A 99 -12.98 -0.77 -10.93
N ILE A 100 -12.52 0.13 -10.03
CA ILE A 100 -11.41 -0.11 -9.12
C ILE A 100 -11.96 -0.30 -7.69
N ALA A 101 -11.64 -1.44 -7.09
CA ALA A 101 -11.76 -1.69 -5.65
C ALA A 101 -10.38 -1.61 -5.00
N VAL A 102 -10.30 -1.10 -3.77
CA VAL A 102 -9.04 -1.02 -3.01
C VAL A 102 -9.19 -1.74 -1.69
N THR A 103 -8.19 -2.50 -1.31
CA THR A 103 -8.17 -3.21 -0.03
C THR A 103 -6.78 -3.19 0.61
N GLY A 104 -6.74 -3.26 1.92
CA GLY A 104 -5.52 -3.35 2.69
C GLY A 104 -5.77 -3.49 4.18
N GLY A 105 -4.79 -4.04 4.89
CA GLY A 105 -4.82 -4.19 6.35
C GLY A 105 -3.79 -3.31 7.03
N SER A 106 -4.05 -2.89 8.29
CA SER A 106 -3.12 -2.09 9.09
C SER A 106 -2.73 -0.79 8.35
N ALA A 107 -1.44 -0.54 8.11
CA ALA A 107 -0.98 0.60 7.29
C ALA A 107 -1.63 0.61 5.89
N GLY A 108 -1.78 -0.56 5.25
CA GLY A 108 -2.51 -0.69 3.99
C GLY A 108 -3.98 -0.33 4.11
N GLY A 109 -4.61 -0.58 5.27
CA GLY A 109 -5.97 -0.14 5.57
C GLY A 109 -6.08 1.38 5.66
N TYR A 110 -5.11 2.04 6.31
CA TYR A 110 -5.00 3.50 6.33
C TYR A 110 -4.85 4.06 4.90
N LEU A 111 -3.92 3.51 4.12
CA LEU A 111 -3.71 3.94 2.73
C LEU A 111 -4.96 3.69 1.86
N THR A 112 -5.67 2.57 2.09
CA THR A 112 -6.96 2.30 1.44
C THR A 112 -7.97 3.42 1.71
N LEU A 113 -8.14 3.84 2.97
CA LEU A 113 -9.03 4.97 3.32
C LEU A 113 -8.56 6.27 2.68
N ALA A 114 -7.24 6.51 2.67
CA ALA A 114 -6.66 7.70 2.05
C ALA A 114 -6.99 7.80 0.54
N THR A 115 -7.08 6.67 -0.18
CA THR A 115 -7.45 6.70 -1.61
C THR A 115 -8.84 7.28 -1.85
N GLY A 116 -9.75 7.18 -0.88
CA GLY A 116 -11.12 7.69 -1.00
C GLY A 116 -11.23 9.21 -1.13
N HIS A 117 -10.20 9.95 -0.68
CA HIS A 117 -10.18 11.42 -0.78
C HIS A 117 -8.98 11.96 -1.56
N ARG A 118 -7.90 11.19 -1.67
CA ARG A 118 -6.67 11.61 -2.36
C ARG A 118 -6.65 11.24 -3.84
N VAL A 119 -7.26 10.12 -4.22
CA VAL A 119 -7.24 9.62 -5.60
C VAL A 119 -8.44 10.12 -6.39
N GLN A 120 -8.20 10.65 -7.61
CA GLN A 120 -9.24 11.08 -8.53
C GLN A 120 -9.06 10.42 -9.91
N PRO A 121 -10.14 9.92 -10.53
CA PRO A 121 -11.48 9.63 -9.95
C PRO A 121 -11.38 8.69 -8.73
N ARG A 122 -12.34 8.78 -7.80
CA ARG A 122 -12.34 7.93 -6.61
C ARG A 122 -12.51 6.44 -6.98
N PRO A 123 -11.86 5.51 -6.26
CA PRO A 123 -12.21 4.09 -6.34
C PRO A 123 -13.69 3.85 -6.01
N ARG A 124 -14.28 2.81 -6.59
CA ARG A 124 -15.68 2.46 -6.36
C ARG A 124 -15.93 1.81 -5.01
N VAL A 125 -14.95 1.06 -4.52
CA VAL A 125 -15.06 0.29 -3.27
C VAL A 125 -13.78 0.43 -2.49
N LEU A 126 -13.89 0.67 -1.19
CA LEU A 126 -12.79 0.65 -0.23
C LEU A 126 -13.12 -0.41 0.83
N LEU A 127 -12.19 -1.33 1.04
CA LEU A 127 -12.29 -2.38 2.06
C LEU A 127 -11.04 -2.31 2.95
N ALA A 128 -11.12 -1.53 4.02
CA ALA A 128 -10.03 -1.33 4.97
C ALA A 128 -10.18 -2.25 6.18
N TYR A 129 -9.16 -3.06 6.43
CA TYR A 129 -9.08 -3.92 7.60
C TYR A 129 -8.20 -3.27 8.66
N PHE A 130 -8.75 -2.99 9.85
CA PHE A 130 -8.03 -2.48 11.03
C PHE A 130 -6.98 -1.41 10.68
N GLY A 131 -7.31 -0.51 9.75
CA GLY A 131 -6.47 0.62 9.37
C GLY A 131 -6.47 1.71 10.42
N TYR A 132 -5.41 2.51 10.44
CA TYR A 132 -5.35 3.69 11.30
C TYR A 132 -6.40 4.72 10.85
N GLY A 133 -7.14 5.27 11.81
CA GLY A 133 -8.05 6.38 11.53
C GLY A 133 -7.39 7.75 11.71
N ASP A 134 -6.37 7.79 12.55
CA ASP A 134 -5.60 8.99 12.89
C ASP A 134 -4.16 8.61 13.21
N LEU A 135 -3.19 9.30 12.60
CA LEU A 135 -1.75 9.06 12.79
C LEU A 135 -1.06 10.17 13.63
N ILE A 136 -1.79 11.20 14.01
CA ILE A 136 -1.24 12.36 14.72
C ILE A 136 -1.87 12.59 16.10
N GLY A 137 -2.93 11.87 16.42
CA GLY A 137 -3.58 11.95 17.72
C GLY A 137 -2.69 11.42 18.86
N ASP A 138 -2.92 11.92 20.07
CA ASP A 138 -2.13 11.57 21.26
C ASP A 138 -2.12 10.06 21.54
N TRP A 139 -3.22 9.38 21.23
CA TRP A 139 -3.34 7.93 21.38
C TRP A 139 -2.33 7.13 20.53
N TYR A 140 -1.87 7.72 19.41
CA TYR A 140 -0.89 7.11 18.52
C TYR A 140 0.53 7.64 18.79
N ALA A 141 0.66 8.92 19.13
CA ALA A 141 1.93 9.59 19.32
C ALA A 141 2.58 9.33 20.69
N THR A 142 1.80 8.85 21.67
CA THR A 142 2.30 8.56 23.02
C THR A 142 2.42 7.05 23.27
N PRO A 143 3.39 6.61 24.11
CA PRO A 143 3.50 5.20 24.47
C PRO A 143 2.19 4.69 25.08
N SER A 144 1.70 3.53 24.62
CA SER A 144 0.49 2.92 25.15
C SER A 144 0.65 2.61 26.64
N PRO A 145 -0.33 2.97 27.49
CA PRO A 145 -0.32 2.58 28.89
C PRO A 145 -0.59 1.08 29.12
N HIS A 146 -1.06 0.38 28.07
CA HIS A 146 -1.43 -1.03 28.19
C HIS A 146 -0.20 -1.92 28.38
N PRO A 147 -0.13 -2.79 29.41
CA PRO A 147 1.05 -3.60 29.72
C PRO A 147 1.55 -4.46 28.57
N ARG A 148 0.63 -4.98 27.72
CA ARG A 148 0.98 -5.80 26.55
C ARG A 148 1.82 -5.03 25.51
N HIS A 149 1.70 -3.71 25.45
CA HIS A 149 2.36 -2.85 24.47
C HIS A 149 3.44 -1.95 25.11
N ASN A 150 3.69 -2.09 26.39
CA ASN A 150 4.60 -1.23 27.15
C ASN A 150 5.58 -2.03 28.01
N SER A 151 5.98 -3.21 27.52
CA SER A 151 6.93 -4.08 28.24
C SER A 151 8.35 -3.51 28.29
N ARG A 152 8.73 -2.69 27.30
CA ARG A 152 10.01 -1.99 27.22
C ARG A 152 9.84 -0.66 26.46
N LYS A 153 10.37 0.41 27.02
CA LYS A 153 10.54 1.68 26.29
C LYS A 153 11.85 1.61 25.51
N ILE A 154 11.78 1.94 24.22
CA ILE A 154 12.94 2.04 23.32
C ILE A 154 13.32 3.51 23.26
N THR A 155 14.59 3.84 23.45
CA THR A 155 15.08 5.21 23.34
C THR A 155 15.26 5.59 21.85
N ALA A 156 15.37 6.90 21.59
CA ALA A 156 15.65 7.37 20.23
C ALA A 156 17.01 6.87 19.73
N GLU A 157 18.03 6.79 20.61
CA GLU A 157 19.36 6.28 20.28
C GLU A 157 19.33 4.80 19.89
N GLU A 158 18.46 4.00 20.53
CA GLU A 158 18.26 2.59 20.17
C GLU A 158 17.46 2.42 18.87
N ALA A 159 16.51 3.31 18.59
CA ALA A 159 15.60 3.21 17.44
C ALA A 159 16.23 3.69 16.12
N TRP A 160 16.93 4.84 16.12
CA TRP A 160 17.46 5.45 14.92
C TRP A 160 18.37 4.54 14.08
N PRO A 161 19.33 3.78 14.66
CA PRO A 161 20.17 2.88 13.87
C PRO A 161 19.40 1.77 13.15
N GLN A 162 18.20 1.44 13.65
CA GLN A 162 17.38 0.37 13.09
C GLN A 162 16.47 0.84 11.94
N VAL A 163 16.25 2.15 11.82
CA VAL A 163 15.29 2.74 10.88
C VAL A 163 15.90 3.84 10.01
N SER A 164 17.20 4.10 10.13
CA SER A 164 17.93 5.04 9.27
C SER A 164 18.62 4.28 8.14
N GLY A 165 18.40 4.69 6.90
CA GLY A 165 18.96 4.02 5.75
C GLY A 165 18.71 4.73 4.43
N GLN A 166 18.93 4.03 3.34
CA GLN A 166 18.62 4.51 2.01
C GLN A 166 17.10 4.43 1.74
N LEU A 167 16.62 5.28 0.84
CA LEU A 167 15.24 5.20 0.37
C LEU A 167 14.90 3.78 -0.07
N CYS A 168 13.81 3.25 0.43
CA CYS A 168 13.33 1.92 0.07
C CYS A 168 11.80 1.92 -0.15
N SER A 169 11.32 1.00 -0.96
CA SER A 169 9.90 0.78 -1.21
C SER A 169 9.45 -0.64 -0.87
N ALA A 170 10.39 -1.47 -0.45
CA ALA A 170 10.12 -2.82 0.02
C ALA A 170 11.15 -3.20 1.07
N TRP A 171 10.70 -3.70 2.22
CA TRP A 171 11.55 -4.21 3.26
C TRP A 171 11.00 -5.51 3.82
N ILE A 172 11.84 -6.54 3.78
CA ILE A 172 11.52 -7.87 4.28
C ILE A 172 12.44 -8.11 5.46
N LEU A 173 11.87 -8.39 6.63
CA LEU A 173 12.64 -8.88 7.77
C LEU A 173 13.37 -10.16 7.35
N ARG A 174 14.69 -10.12 7.41
CA ARG A 174 15.53 -11.29 7.23
C ARG A 174 15.63 -12.07 8.52
#